data_c3403d6cebd547aad6f25c9e23cf0503
#
_entry.id   c3403d6cebd547aad6f25c9e23cf0503
#
_cell.length_a   1.000
_cell.length_b   1.000
_cell.length_c   1.000
_cell.angle_alpha   90.00
_cell.angle_beta   90.00
_cell.angle_gamma   90.00
#
_symmetry.space_group_name_H-M   'P 1'
#
loop_
_entity.id
_entity.type
_entity.pdbx_description
1 polymer ?
#
loop_
_entity_poly.entity_id
_entity_poly.type
_entity_poly.pdbx_seq_one_letter_code
_entity_poly.pdbx_strand_id
1 'polypeptide(L)'
;TAFAAFTLYLAMVTVFITGVAMVFLVLFWDDREHDLLRRFVFIFVAAGIFVFAYAFYKVANAAAMKMYHVTTNAYISDQSSWGKGSIHEIAHAILSHAVTLYSGEGIYYSVAFPIVLGIFLAVMGIAVSRKHADVLMFIVALCVCASPMMMSVVLGGNPSTRTEMSYPLAFSFVLSFLAVWASVSFTKERCVKWLAIFSVLAIGWSQALIV
;
A
#
# COMPACT_ATOMS: atom_id res chain seq x y z
N THR A 1 -11.62 8.04 22.39
CA THR A 1 -12.30 7.63 21.13
C THR A 1 -11.94 8.50 19.93
N ALA A 2 -11.88 9.84 20.06
CA ALA A 2 -11.44 10.75 18.99
C ALA A 2 -9.97 10.49 18.57
N PHE A 3 -9.12 10.13 19.51
CA PHE A 3 -7.71 9.83 19.33
C PHE A 3 -7.48 8.60 18.42
N ALA A 4 -8.24 7.52 18.64
CA ALA A 4 -8.16 6.32 17.81
C ALA A 4 -8.65 6.57 16.36
N ALA A 5 -9.66 7.43 16.17
CA ALA A 5 -10.16 7.79 14.86
C ALA A 5 -9.13 8.59 14.03
N PHE A 6 -8.28 9.39 14.69
CA PHE A 6 -7.24 10.18 14.02
C PHE A 6 -6.06 9.34 13.53
N THR A 7 -5.61 8.38 14.35
CA THR A 7 -4.57 7.43 13.95
C THR A 7 -5.06 6.50 12.83
N LEU A 8 -6.32 6.05 12.93
CA LEU A 8 -6.97 5.28 11.89
C LEU A 8 -7.12 6.07 10.58
N TYR A 9 -7.35 7.37 10.66
CA TYR A 9 -7.55 8.18 9.47
C TYR A 9 -6.29 8.32 8.59
N LEU A 10 -5.13 8.61 9.17
CA LEU A 10 -3.87 8.67 8.40
C LEU A 10 -3.51 7.30 7.81
N ALA A 11 -3.68 6.23 8.56
CA ALA A 11 -3.52 4.87 8.05
C ALA A 11 -4.52 4.57 6.93
N MET A 12 -5.77 5.06 7.04
CA MET A 12 -6.80 4.87 6.01
C MET A 12 -6.49 5.59 4.70
N VAL A 13 -5.75 6.71 4.72
CA VAL A 13 -5.28 7.37 3.49
C VAL A 13 -4.37 6.43 2.70
N THR A 14 -3.39 5.82 3.36
CA THR A 14 -2.47 4.89 2.69
C THR A 14 -3.19 3.63 2.20
N VAL A 15 -4.12 3.10 2.99
CA VAL A 15 -4.97 1.96 2.61
C VAL A 15 -5.83 2.29 1.40
N PHE A 16 -6.45 3.48 1.36
CA PHE A 16 -7.26 3.92 0.23
C PHE A 16 -6.43 4.01 -1.05
N ILE A 17 -5.28 4.70 -1.02
CA ILE A 17 -4.41 4.86 -2.19
C ILE A 17 -3.91 3.49 -2.68
N THR A 18 -3.49 2.63 -1.76
CA THR A 18 -3.06 1.27 -2.07
C THR A 18 -4.21 0.47 -2.70
N GLY A 19 -5.41 0.53 -2.12
CA GLY A 19 -6.60 -0.14 -2.61
C GLY A 19 -6.99 0.32 -4.02
N VAL A 20 -6.95 1.63 -4.29
CA VAL A 20 -7.20 2.18 -5.63
C VAL A 20 -6.20 1.65 -6.66
N ALA A 21 -4.91 1.62 -6.29
CA ALA A 21 -3.87 1.07 -7.17
C ALA A 21 -4.09 -0.43 -7.46
N MET A 22 -4.48 -1.21 -6.46
CA MET A 22 -4.81 -2.63 -6.62
C MET A 22 -6.02 -2.84 -7.52
N VAL A 23 -7.11 -2.09 -7.28
CA VAL A 23 -8.32 -2.16 -8.11
C VAL A 23 -8.00 -1.77 -9.55
N PHE A 24 -7.16 -0.75 -9.75
CA PHE A 24 -6.69 -0.38 -11.08
C PHE A 24 -6.00 -1.54 -11.79
N LEU A 25 -5.05 -2.21 -11.12
CA LEU A 25 -4.35 -3.36 -11.70
C LEU A 25 -5.29 -4.50 -12.07
N VAL A 26 -6.27 -4.80 -11.21
CA VAL A 26 -7.24 -5.88 -11.47
C VAL A 26 -8.19 -5.53 -12.62
N LEU A 27 -8.73 -4.31 -12.64
CA LEU A 27 -9.70 -3.89 -13.65
C LEU A 27 -9.09 -3.78 -15.06
N PHE A 28 -7.83 -3.36 -15.14
CA PHE A 28 -7.20 -3.11 -16.44
C PHE A 28 -6.19 -4.18 -16.85
N TRP A 29 -6.10 -5.30 -16.11
CA TRP A 29 -5.17 -6.39 -16.42
C TRP A 29 -5.45 -7.04 -17.76
N ASP A 30 -6.70 -7.27 -18.11
CA ASP A 30 -7.12 -7.94 -19.35
C ASP A 30 -7.71 -6.96 -20.39
N ASP A 31 -7.49 -5.66 -20.18
CA ASP A 31 -7.99 -4.60 -21.07
C ASP A 31 -7.09 -4.50 -22.31
N ARG A 32 -7.46 -5.25 -23.35
CA ARG A 32 -6.72 -5.32 -24.63
C ARG A 32 -6.81 -4.07 -25.47
N GLU A 33 -7.82 -3.23 -25.23
CA GLU A 33 -8.04 -2.01 -26.00
C GLU A 33 -7.13 -0.87 -25.54
N HIS A 34 -6.48 -1.01 -24.37
CA HIS A 34 -5.59 0.00 -23.78
C HIS A 34 -6.20 1.41 -23.78
N ASP A 35 -7.51 1.52 -23.47
CA ASP A 35 -8.22 2.79 -23.43
C ASP A 35 -7.69 3.68 -22.31
N LEU A 36 -6.75 4.56 -22.67
CA LEU A 36 -6.14 5.50 -21.74
C LEU A 36 -7.17 6.45 -21.12
N LEU A 37 -8.20 6.85 -21.89
CA LEU A 37 -9.23 7.76 -21.37
C LEU A 37 -9.98 7.11 -20.20
N ARG A 38 -10.40 5.86 -20.34
CA ARG A 38 -11.09 5.12 -19.30
C ARG A 38 -10.23 4.98 -18.03
N ARG A 39 -8.93 4.77 -18.18
CA ARG A 39 -7.97 4.67 -17.08
C ARG A 39 -7.77 6.00 -16.36
N PHE A 40 -7.64 7.09 -17.13
CA PHE A 40 -7.58 8.43 -16.54
C PHE A 40 -8.88 8.80 -15.82
N VAL A 41 -10.04 8.52 -16.41
CA VAL A 41 -11.34 8.72 -15.76
C VAL A 41 -11.41 7.98 -14.43
N PHE A 42 -10.96 6.72 -14.37
CA PHE A 42 -10.90 5.97 -13.12
C PHE A 42 -10.04 6.68 -12.06
N ILE A 43 -8.85 7.12 -12.43
CA ILE A 43 -7.92 7.83 -11.52
C ILE A 43 -8.55 9.14 -11.03
N PHE A 44 -9.16 9.92 -11.92
CA PHE A 44 -9.81 11.18 -11.55
C PHE A 44 -11.02 10.98 -10.64
N VAL A 45 -11.83 9.95 -10.90
CA VAL A 45 -12.97 9.61 -10.03
C VAL A 45 -12.46 9.18 -8.65
N ALA A 46 -11.44 8.34 -8.58
CA ALA A 46 -10.85 7.91 -7.30
C ALA A 46 -10.25 9.11 -6.53
N ALA A 47 -9.54 10.01 -7.22
CA ALA A 47 -9.02 11.24 -6.63
C ALA A 47 -10.16 12.16 -6.14
N GLY A 48 -11.24 12.30 -6.92
CA GLY A 48 -12.44 13.06 -6.51
C GLY A 48 -13.09 12.50 -5.25
N ILE A 49 -13.25 11.17 -5.17
CA ILE A 49 -13.76 10.49 -3.97
C ILE A 49 -12.85 10.76 -2.77
N PHE A 50 -11.54 10.69 -2.96
CA PHE A 50 -10.57 10.97 -1.90
C PHE A 50 -10.66 12.40 -1.38
N VAL A 51 -10.67 13.39 -2.30
CA VAL A 51 -10.77 14.81 -1.94
C VAL A 51 -12.08 15.11 -1.21
N PHE A 52 -13.19 14.55 -1.70
CA PHE A 52 -14.49 14.70 -1.05
C PHE A 52 -14.49 14.09 0.35
N ALA A 53 -14.02 12.86 0.51
CA ALA A 53 -13.92 12.19 1.80
C ALA A 53 -13.00 12.96 2.77
N TYR A 54 -11.88 13.48 2.28
CA TYR A 54 -10.97 14.30 3.07
C TYR A 54 -11.59 15.62 3.53
N ALA A 55 -12.27 16.32 2.63
CA ALA A 55 -12.97 17.57 2.95
C ALA A 55 -14.08 17.34 4.00
N PHE A 56 -14.90 16.30 3.78
CA PHE A 56 -15.93 15.90 4.74
C PHE A 56 -15.35 15.59 6.12
N TYR A 57 -14.26 14.82 6.15
CA TYR A 57 -13.55 14.54 7.40
C TYR A 57 -13.08 15.82 8.10
N LYS A 58 -12.46 16.75 7.37
CA LYS A 58 -11.98 18.01 7.96
C LYS A 58 -13.13 18.81 8.60
N VAL A 59 -14.26 18.88 7.91
CA VAL A 59 -15.47 19.58 8.42
C VAL A 59 -16.02 18.86 9.65
N ALA A 60 -16.21 17.54 9.58
CA ALA A 60 -16.71 16.74 10.69
C ALA A 60 -15.81 16.81 11.92
N ASN A 61 -14.50 16.76 11.70
CA ASN A 61 -13.51 16.86 12.77
C ASN A 61 -13.52 18.26 13.42
N ALA A 62 -13.56 19.33 12.62
CA ALA A 62 -13.66 20.70 13.14
C ALA A 62 -14.95 20.90 13.96
N ALA A 63 -16.07 20.35 13.50
CA ALA A 63 -17.34 20.39 14.23
C ALA A 63 -17.25 19.61 15.56
N ALA A 64 -16.68 18.42 15.54
CA ALA A 64 -16.47 17.61 16.74
C ALA A 64 -15.54 18.31 17.75
N MET A 65 -14.42 18.86 17.31
CA MET A 65 -13.51 19.61 18.19
C MET A 65 -14.20 20.80 18.84
N LYS A 66 -15.01 21.56 18.08
CA LYS A 66 -15.78 22.67 18.61
C LYS A 66 -16.81 22.21 19.64
N MET A 67 -17.49 21.09 19.38
CA MET A 67 -18.53 20.54 20.25
C MET A 67 -17.96 20.02 21.58
N TYR A 68 -16.76 19.42 21.54
CA TYR A 68 -16.10 18.88 22.73
C TYR A 68 -15.10 19.86 23.39
N HIS A 69 -15.03 21.11 22.94
CA HIS A 69 -14.11 22.13 23.45
C HIS A 69 -12.63 21.71 23.44
N VAL A 70 -12.21 20.89 22.46
CA VAL A 70 -10.83 20.44 22.28
C VAL A 70 -10.12 21.42 21.35
N THR A 71 -9.05 22.04 21.82
CA THR A 71 -8.43 23.17 21.12
C THR A 71 -7.44 22.79 20.05
N THR A 72 -6.76 21.65 20.12
CA THR A 72 -5.83 21.24 19.06
C THR A 72 -5.53 19.75 19.17
N ASN A 73 -5.29 19.13 18.02
CA ASN A 73 -4.80 17.78 17.98
C ASN A 73 -3.28 17.78 17.81
N ALA A 74 -2.58 17.96 18.92
CA ALA A 74 -1.12 17.95 18.96
C ALA A 74 -0.52 16.62 18.48
N TYR A 75 -1.30 15.53 18.54
CA TYR A 75 -0.81 14.18 18.26
C TYR A 75 -0.22 14.01 16.84
N ILE A 76 -0.88 14.55 15.80
CA ILE A 76 -0.36 14.45 14.44
C ILE A 76 0.83 15.38 14.25
N SER A 77 0.75 16.61 14.78
CA SER A 77 1.87 17.55 14.72
C SER A 77 3.07 17.03 15.48
N ASP A 78 2.86 16.32 16.59
CA ASP A 78 3.94 15.76 17.39
C ASP A 78 4.61 14.55 16.72
N GLN A 79 3.87 13.75 15.98
CA GLN A 79 4.41 12.63 15.22
C GLN A 79 5.07 13.03 13.89
N SER A 80 4.74 14.20 13.34
CA SER A 80 5.35 14.67 12.10
C SER A 80 6.71 15.31 12.39
N SER A 81 7.74 14.83 11.68
CA SER A 81 9.09 15.41 11.70
C SER A 81 9.26 16.58 10.71
N TRP A 82 8.27 16.76 9.81
CA TRP A 82 8.31 17.86 8.85
C TRP A 82 8.31 19.21 9.55
N GLY A 83 9.31 20.03 9.23
CA GLY A 83 9.49 21.36 9.83
C GLY A 83 10.14 21.36 11.23
N LYS A 84 10.46 20.20 11.82
CA LYS A 84 11.13 20.08 13.13
C LYS A 84 12.60 19.68 13.02
N GLY A 85 12.96 18.96 11.96
CA GLY A 85 14.32 18.51 11.70
C GLY A 85 14.86 19.02 10.36
N SER A 86 16.13 18.78 10.09
CA SER A 86 16.72 19.03 8.78
C SER A 86 16.15 18.05 7.73
N ILE A 87 16.09 18.49 6.46
CA ILE A 87 15.65 17.63 5.36
C ILE A 87 16.52 16.35 5.26
N HIS A 88 17.79 16.48 5.60
CA HIS A 88 18.73 15.35 5.62
C HIS A 88 18.35 14.31 6.67
N GLU A 89 18.02 14.72 7.89
CA GLU A 89 17.56 13.81 8.96
C GLU A 89 16.25 13.13 8.60
N ILE A 90 15.31 13.87 8.03
CA ILE A 90 14.04 13.32 7.56
C ILE A 90 14.26 12.28 6.45
N ALA A 91 15.08 12.61 5.44
CA ALA A 91 15.40 11.68 4.37
C ALA A 91 16.12 10.42 4.89
N HIS A 92 17.04 10.58 5.83
CA HIS A 92 17.72 9.46 6.47
C HIS A 92 16.76 8.57 7.26
N ALA A 93 15.82 9.15 8.01
CA ALA A 93 14.82 8.39 8.76
C ALA A 93 13.88 7.60 7.82
N ILE A 94 13.41 8.21 6.72
CA ILE A 94 12.59 7.55 5.70
C ILE A 94 13.37 6.40 5.06
N LEU A 95 14.63 6.64 4.67
CA LEU A 95 15.47 5.62 4.04
C LEU A 95 15.79 4.47 4.99
N SER A 96 16.12 4.77 6.25
CA SER A 96 16.36 3.76 7.28
C SER A 96 15.14 2.88 7.49
N HIS A 97 13.94 3.47 7.57
CA HIS A 97 12.71 2.71 7.68
C HIS A 97 12.46 1.84 6.43
N ALA A 98 12.74 2.38 5.23
CA ALA A 98 12.65 1.61 4.00
C ALA A 98 13.56 0.38 4.02
N VAL A 99 14.80 0.54 4.45
CA VAL A 99 15.74 -0.59 4.58
C VAL A 99 15.18 -1.63 5.53
N THR A 100 14.73 -1.25 6.72
CA THR A 100 14.15 -2.17 7.71
C THR A 100 12.93 -2.92 7.13
N LEU A 101 12.03 -2.21 6.44
CA LEU A 101 10.82 -2.77 5.87
C LEU A 101 11.12 -3.76 4.74
N TYR A 102 12.02 -3.39 3.81
CA TYR A 102 12.34 -4.23 2.66
C TYR A 102 13.44 -5.26 2.93
N SER A 103 14.21 -5.16 4.00
CA SER A 103 15.06 -6.26 4.46
C SER A 103 14.28 -7.33 5.22
N GLY A 104 13.05 -7.00 5.67
CA GLY A 104 12.24 -7.88 6.49
C GLY A 104 12.77 -8.02 7.92
N GLU A 105 13.49 -6.99 8.38
CA GLU A 105 14.02 -6.94 9.74
C GLU A 105 12.95 -6.54 10.74
N GLY A 106 12.97 -7.19 11.91
CA GLY A 106 12.05 -6.93 13.00
C GLY A 106 10.87 -7.92 13.09
N ILE A 107 10.07 -7.76 14.11
CA ILE A 107 8.98 -8.71 14.44
C ILE A 107 7.80 -8.59 13.45
N TYR A 108 7.63 -7.42 12.84
CA TYR A 108 6.46 -7.10 12.02
C TYR A 108 6.64 -7.38 10.52
N TYR A 109 7.87 -7.33 10.02
CA TYR A 109 8.16 -7.47 8.59
C TYR A 109 8.66 -8.87 8.25
N SER A 110 8.33 -9.34 7.05
CA SER A 110 8.72 -10.66 6.58
C SER A 110 9.80 -10.57 5.50
N VAL A 111 10.84 -11.37 5.64
CA VAL A 111 11.88 -11.54 4.59
C VAL A 111 11.28 -12.03 3.26
N ALA A 112 10.12 -12.68 3.29
CA ALA A 112 9.42 -13.09 2.07
C ALA A 112 8.88 -11.89 1.28
N PHE A 113 8.62 -10.75 1.92
CA PHE A 113 8.02 -9.58 1.27
C PHE A 113 8.83 -9.05 0.09
N PRO A 114 10.13 -8.69 0.24
CA PRO A 114 10.92 -8.20 -0.90
C PRO A 114 11.06 -9.23 -2.02
N ILE A 115 11.13 -10.52 -1.69
CA ILE A 115 11.20 -11.60 -2.69
C ILE A 115 9.91 -11.64 -3.50
N VAL A 116 8.77 -11.62 -2.84
CA VAL A 116 7.44 -11.63 -3.48
C VAL A 116 7.24 -10.37 -4.33
N LEU A 117 7.64 -9.20 -3.85
CA LEU A 117 7.61 -7.96 -4.63
C LEU A 117 8.52 -8.04 -5.88
N GLY A 118 9.72 -8.58 -5.73
CA GLY A 118 10.64 -8.77 -6.86
C GLY A 118 10.06 -9.67 -7.94
N ILE A 119 9.44 -10.79 -7.55
CA ILE A 119 8.74 -11.69 -8.47
C ILE A 119 7.57 -10.96 -9.14
N PHE A 120 6.77 -10.21 -8.39
CA PHE A 120 5.64 -9.46 -8.92
C PHE A 120 6.08 -8.43 -9.97
N LEU A 121 7.11 -7.63 -9.67
CA LEU A 121 7.65 -6.65 -10.61
C LEU A 121 8.27 -7.32 -11.84
N ALA A 122 8.91 -8.48 -11.70
CA ALA A 122 9.40 -9.25 -12.84
C ALA A 122 8.25 -9.74 -13.74
N VAL A 123 7.17 -10.25 -13.15
CA VAL A 123 5.95 -10.65 -13.88
C VAL A 123 5.33 -9.47 -14.62
N MET A 124 5.21 -8.31 -13.95
CA MET A 124 4.69 -7.09 -14.56
C MET A 124 5.60 -6.59 -15.70
N GLY A 125 6.92 -6.63 -15.53
CA GLY A 125 7.90 -6.28 -16.57
C GLY A 125 7.80 -7.20 -17.79
N ILE A 126 7.64 -8.52 -17.58
CA ILE A 126 7.41 -9.48 -18.65
C ILE A 126 6.07 -9.21 -19.36
N ALA A 127 5.01 -8.88 -18.62
CA ALA A 127 3.73 -8.54 -19.19
C ALA A 127 3.82 -7.29 -20.09
N VAL A 128 4.55 -6.25 -19.67
CA VAL A 128 4.80 -5.06 -20.47
C VAL A 128 5.62 -5.38 -21.73
N SER A 129 6.70 -6.15 -21.59
CA SER A 129 7.55 -6.51 -22.74
C SER A 129 6.81 -7.37 -23.76
N ARG A 130 5.84 -8.17 -23.33
CA ARG A 130 4.97 -8.97 -24.18
C ARG A 130 3.72 -8.23 -24.68
N LYS A 131 3.58 -6.96 -24.39
CA LYS A 131 2.42 -6.11 -24.73
C LYS A 131 1.08 -6.61 -24.16
N HIS A 132 1.12 -7.38 -23.05
CA HIS A 132 -0.09 -7.76 -22.29
C HIS A 132 -0.48 -6.68 -21.28
N ALA A 133 0.46 -5.84 -20.90
CA ALA A 133 0.25 -4.67 -20.04
C ALA A 133 0.98 -3.47 -20.64
N ASP A 134 0.62 -2.27 -20.21
CA ASP A 134 1.32 -1.05 -20.61
C ASP A 134 2.23 -0.52 -19.49
N VAL A 135 2.98 0.53 -19.83
CA VAL A 135 3.91 1.18 -18.88
C VAL A 135 3.16 1.78 -17.69
N LEU A 136 1.94 2.27 -17.88
CA LEU A 136 1.13 2.82 -16.79
C LEU A 136 0.80 1.76 -15.75
N MET A 137 0.47 0.54 -16.16
CA MET A 137 0.24 -0.58 -15.23
C MET A 137 1.50 -0.93 -14.44
N PHE A 138 2.67 -0.88 -15.08
CA PHE A 138 3.93 -1.09 -14.38
C PHE A 138 4.21 0.01 -13.34
N ILE A 139 3.92 1.28 -13.67
CA ILE A 139 4.04 2.39 -12.72
C ILE A 139 3.08 2.18 -11.53
N VAL A 140 1.84 1.77 -11.79
CA VAL A 140 0.88 1.48 -10.71
C VAL A 140 1.34 0.29 -9.86
N ALA A 141 1.93 -0.73 -10.47
CA ALA A 141 2.53 -1.85 -9.72
C ALA A 141 3.68 -1.37 -8.81
N LEU A 142 4.53 -0.46 -9.28
CA LEU A 142 5.54 0.19 -8.44
C LEU A 142 4.91 0.97 -7.28
N CYS A 143 3.80 1.68 -7.53
CA CYS A 143 3.07 2.37 -6.46
C CYS A 143 2.53 1.41 -5.40
N VAL A 144 2.01 0.23 -5.79
CA VAL A 144 1.60 -0.81 -4.84
C VAL A 144 2.80 -1.29 -4.03
N CYS A 145 3.94 -1.54 -4.68
CA CYS A 145 5.16 -1.97 -3.98
C CYS A 145 5.69 -0.91 -3.01
N ALA A 146 5.57 0.38 -3.36
CA ALA A 146 6.03 1.50 -2.54
C ALA A 146 5.04 1.90 -1.44
N SER A 147 3.78 1.45 -1.53
CA SER A 147 2.71 1.88 -0.63
C SER A 147 2.97 1.65 0.86
N PRO A 148 3.70 0.61 1.32
CA PRO A 148 4.06 0.45 2.71
C PRO A 148 4.91 1.60 3.28
N MET A 149 5.72 2.25 2.44
CA MET A 149 6.53 3.40 2.84
C MET A 149 5.77 4.73 2.93
N MET A 150 4.54 4.79 2.42
CA MET A 150 3.81 6.07 2.33
C MET A 150 3.67 6.77 3.68
N MET A 151 3.48 6.01 4.77
CA MET A 151 3.37 6.61 6.11
C MET A 151 4.67 7.25 6.58
N SER A 152 5.83 6.65 6.28
CA SER A 152 7.13 7.26 6.59
C SER A 152 7.31 8.58 5.85
N VAL A 153 6.89 8.64 4.60
CA VAL A 153 6.95 9.87 3.80
C VAL A 153 5.98 10.92 4.35
N VAL A 154 4.75 10.53 4.70
CA VAL A 154 3.73 11.46 5.25
C VAL A 154 4.17 12.04 6.58
N LEU A 155 4.77 11.24 7.46
CA LEU A 155 5.22 11.68 8.79
C LEU A 155 6.62 12.29 8.78
N GLY A 156 7.42 12.04 7.74
CA GLY A 156 8.83 12.45 7.69
C GLY A 156 9.71 11.68 8.67
N GLY A 157 9.37 10.42 8.98
CA GLY A 157 10.09 9.63 9.98
C GLY A 157 9.57 8.20 10.09
N ASN A 158 9.92 7.54 11.20
CA ASN A 158 9.49 6.18 11.47
C ASN A 158 8.02 6.18 11.95
N PRO A 159 7.09 5.60 11.19
CA PRO A 159 5.70 5.47 11.60
C PRO A 159 5.55 4.44 12.73
N SER A 160 4.47 4.54 13.50
CA SER A 160 4.11 3.45 14.40
C SER A 160 3.57 2.26 13.59
N THR A 161 3.83 1.03 14.02
CA THR A 161 3.37 -0.21 13.35
C THR A 161 1.86 -0.24 13.11
N ARG A 162 1.07 0.42 13.97
CA ARG A 162 -0.38 0.56 13.82
C ARG A 162 -0.81 1.37 12.59
N THR A 163 0.05 2.22 12.07
CA THR A 163 -0.25 3.07 10.92
C THR A 163 0.20 2.45 9.59
N GLU A 164 0.89 1.32 9.64
CA GLU A 164 1.44 0.62 8.47
C GLU A 164 0.49 -0.43 7.88
N MET A 165 -0.82 -0.18 7.94
CA MET A 165 -1.84 -1.11 7.42
C MET A 165 -1.72 -1.38 5.92
N SER A 166 -1.03 -0.52 5.18
CA SER A 166 -0.73 -0.73 3.76
C SER A 166 0.24 -1.89 3.51
N TYR A 167 1.11 -2.23 4.47
CA TYR A 167 2.06 -3.35 4.35
C TYR A 167 1.35 -4.71 4.19
N PRO A 168 0.54 -5.19 5.15
CA PRO A 168 -0.14 -6.48 5.01
C PRO A 168 -1.12 -6.48 3.82
N LEU A 169 -1.72 -5.33 3.50
CA LEU A 169 -2.61 -5.20 2.35
C LEU A 169 -1.86 -5.39 1.04
N ALA A 170 -0.73 -4.70 0.84
CA ALA A 170 0.12 -4.84 -0.35
C ALA A 170 0.65 -6.27 -0.49
N PHE A 171 1.13 -6.86 0.61
CA PHE A 171 1.67 -8.20 0.63
C PHE A 171 0.62 -9.25 0.23
N SER A 172 -0.57 -9.19 0.84
CA SER A 172 -1.67 -10.10 0.54
C SER A 172 -2.16 -9.97 -0.91
N PHE A 173 -2.24 -8.73 -1.41
CA PHE A 173 -2.62 -8.49 -2.81
C PHE A 173 -1.61 -9.08 -3.77
N VAL A 174 -0.32 -8.80 -3.59
CA VAL A 174 0.73 -9.28 -4.49
C VAL A 174 0.78 -10.81 -4.52
N LEU A 175 0.67 -11.46 -3.36
CA LEU A 175 0.57 -12.93 -3.28
C LEU A 175 -0.65 -13.45 -4.04
N SER A 176 -1.82 -12.84 -3.83
CA SER A 176 -3.06 -13.24 -4.50
C SER A 176 -2.97 -13.04 -6.02
N PHE A 177 -2.41 -11.90 -6.45
CA PHE A 177 -2.21 -11.60 -7.86
C PHE A 177 -1.28 -12.63 -8.53
N LEU A 178 -0.14 -12.94 -7.90
CA LEU A 178 0.79 -13.94 -8.40
C LEU A 178 0.17 -15.34 -8.45
N ALA A 179 -0.64 -15.71 -7.46
CA ALA A 179 -1.36 -16.99 -7.46
C ALA A 179 -2.36 -17.08 -8.62
N VAL A 180 -3.14 -16.03 -8.87
CA VAL A 180 -4.09 -15.96 -10.00
C VAL A 180 -3.33 -15.97 -11.32
N TRP A 181 -2.30 -15.15 -11.47
CA TRP A 181 -1.47 -15.12 -12.68
C TRP A 181 -0.86 -16.49 -12.97
N ALA A 182 -0.30 -17.15 -11.98
CA ALA A 182 0.27 -18.50 -12.14
C ALA A 182 -0.80 -19.51 -12.52
N SER A 183 -2.01 -19.42 -11.97
CA SER A 183 -3.12 -20.33 -12.29
C SER A 183 -3.54 -20.25 -13.76
N VAL A 184 -3.51 -19.05 -14.34
CA VAL A 184 -3.85 -18.82 -15.74
C VAL A 184 -2.69 -19.17 -16.68
N SER A 185 -1.45 -18.93 -16.24
CA SER A 185 -0.25 -19.12 -17.07
C SER A 185 0.21 -20.59 -17.15
N PHE A 186 -0.01 -21.36 -16.08
CA PHE A 186 0.42 -22.75 -15.98
C PHE A 186 -0.79 -23.70 -16.07
N THR A 187 -0.95 -24.35 -17.22
CA THR A 187 -2.05 -25.30 -17.52
C THR A 187 -2.01 -26.58 -16.69
N LYS A 188 -1.00 -26.80 -15.85
CA LYS A 188 -0.90 -27.99 -15.01
C LYS A 188 -1.53 -27.73 -13.64
N GLU A 189 -2.71 -28.29 -13.40
CA GLU A 189 -3.46 -28.23 -12.11
C GLU A 189 -2.59 -28.49 -10.85
N ARG A 190 -1.55 -29.31 -10.96
CA ARG A 190 -0.64 -29.60 -9.85
C ARG A 190 0.16 -28.37 -9.39
N CYS A 191 0.67 -27.55 -10.33
CA CYS A 191 1.43 -26.35 -9.99
C CYS A 191 0.57 -25.31 -9.29
N VAL A 192 -0.70 -25.16 -9.70
CA VAL A 192 -1.65 -24.23 -9.08
C VAL A 192 -1.94 -24.62 -7.63
N LYS A 193 -2.20 -25.91 -7.40
CA LYS A 193 -2.43 -26.44 -6.05
C LYS A 193 -1.23 -26.21 -5.13
N TRP A 194 -0.01 -26.46 -5.62
CA TRP A 194 1.20 -26.22 -4.85
C TRP A 194 1.44 -24.75 -4.57
N LEU A 195 1.21 -23.85 -5.53
CA LEU A 195 1.32 -22.40 -5.34
C LEU A 195 0.30 -21.88 -4.33
N ALA A 196 -0.94 -22.34 -4.40
CA ALA A 196 -1.96 -21.99 -3.41
C ALA A 196 -1.59 -22.47 -2.00
N ILE A 197 -1.10 -23.72 -1.88
CA ILE A 197 -0.63 -24.27 -0.61
C ILE A 197 0.56 -23.48 -0.08
N PHE A 198 1.55 -23.16 -0.91
CA PHE A 198 2.70 -22.36 -0.51
C PHE A 198 2.30 -20.95 -0.09
N SER A 199 1.36 -20.32 -0.77
CA SER A 199 0.85 -18.98 -0.41
C SER A 199 0.16 -19.01 0.95
N VAL A 200 -0.70 -20.01 1.20
CA VAL A 200 -1.38 -20.17 2.49
C VAL A 200 -0.38 -20.48 3.62
N LEU A 201 0.60 -21.34 3.35
CA LEU A 201 1.64 -21.67 4.33
C LEU A 201 2.55 -20.46 4.62
N ALA A 202 2.91 -19.66 3.61
CA ALA A 202 3.71 -18.45 3.80
C ALA A 202 2.95 -17.39 4.62
N ILE A 203 1.65 -17.22 4.36
CA ILE A 203 0.78 -16.33 5.15
C ILE A 203 0.64 -16.87 6.58
N GLY A 204 0.37 -18.16 6.73
CA GLY A 204 0.25 -18.79 8.05
C GLY A 204 1.56 -18.75 8.86
N TRP A 205 2.70 -18.96 8.21
CA TRP A 205 4.02 -18.84 8.82
C TRP A 205 4.35 -17.42 9.24
N SER A 206 4.06 -16.43 8.39
CA SER A 206 4.27 -15.02 8.74
C SER A 206 3.40 -14.56 9.91
N GLN A 207 2.20 -15.11 10.06
CA GLN A 207 1.30 -14.84 11.18
C GLN A 207 1.74 -15.56 12.46
N ALA A 208 2.26 -16.79 12.36
CA ALA A 208 2.74 -17.56 13.50
C ALA A 208 4.03 -17.00 14.13
N LEU A 209 4.83 -16.23 13.38
CA LEU A 209 6.02 -15.55 13.89
C LEU A 209 5.71 -14.24 14.63
N ILE A 210 4.45 -13.77 14.60
CA ILE A 210 4.00 -12.53 15.25
C ILE A 210 3.45 -12.81 16.67
N VAL A 211 3.28 -14.07 17.05
CA VAL A 211 2.86 -14.52 18.37
C VAL A 211 4.06 -14.91 19.23
#